data_22675a16a4d335237193a31024411d62
#
_entry.id   22675a16a4d335237193a31024411d62
#
_cell.length_a   1.000
_cell.length_b   1.000
_cell.length_c   1.000
_cell.angle_alpha   90.00
_cell.angle_beta   90.00
_cell.angle_gamma   90.00
#
_symmetry.space_group_name_H-M   'P 1'
#
loop_
_entity.id
_entity.type
_entity.pdbx_description
1 polymer ?
#
loop_
_entity_poly.entity_id
_entity_poly.type
_entity_poly.pdbx_seq_one_letter_code
_entity_poly.pdbx_strand_id
1 'polypeptide(L)'
;MRMDRTRLVFIAIVGITLLIVCGAIAYSAFSGFIRQANGTPVAEGATPAPNRTPGTTATNLDSPDPIFAPDYDAGDGLPTYICGADAFGSYFTLQQMQMSGTDVAHGFHLGIVPFNLDDDPAYEVSEEQRTALLNSGQWDCLLTTLDSVALTSPGVITAIVDESAGADQLWARDAETINELQGRRIAFSRGSVGEYFVYYALSIAQLSPRSEVTLVPQDTVAAAIDAFNNGQADAVSGWEPDIYGAEESGGLPLLSSAQLRIVIDVIVTSRQSINNEAELVQNFHNAWFETLKAQVENFDTAASQIAAWGHNDWSFVYPETASDDLAAWLESVAQADLGDNAFVMRDTRALVNRLQIARRVWAASDVTVPADNVEELINPGFVSRAAEQASLQPNGDPVNDTFSMSGAAQLDVSGVETADAATLAVLPCRTFTFLPESTELTLESRRILDNCVVPTLSQSVGLFLRVRGSSAWPTNDPPYTEEDILEVAEGRAQSVVDYLVSQDIDPARFIVEATLPPEDHRNTDDPNIQAQDRYVELTLVTAGR
;
A
#
# COMPACT_ATOMS: atom_id res chain seq x y z
N MET A 1 -51.26 -7.82 18.46
CA MET A 1 -50.04 -8.62 18.47
C MET A 1 -48.85 -7.65 18.33
N ARG A 2 -48.16 -7.30 19.41
CA ARG A 2 -47.05 -6.36 19.38
C ARG A 2 -45.80 -7.15 18.97
N MET A 3 -45.24 -6.84 17.81
CA MET A 3 -43.96 -7.40 17.38
C MET A 3 -42.85 -6.89 18.29
N ASP A 4 -41.97 -7.78 18.72
CA ASP A 4 -40.83 -7.49 19.56
C ASP A 4 -39.81 -6.61 18.79
N ARG A 5 -39.25 -5.61 19.46
CA ARG A 5 -38.27 -4.67 18.87
C ARG A 5 -37.06 -5.38 18.25
N THR A 6 -36.63 -6.51 18.83
CA THR A 6 -35.55 -7.33 18.34
C THR A 6 -35.86 -7.95 16.97
N ARG A 7 -37.08 -8.37 16.72
CA ARG A 7 -37.52 -8.89 15.40
C ARG A 7 -37.62 -7.80 14.34
N LEU A 8 -37.95 -6.57 14.73
CA LEU A 8 -38.00 -5.43 13.82
C LEU A 8 -36.60 -5.01 13.35
N VAL A 9 -35.61 -5.02 14.26
CA VAL A 9 -34.19 -4.74 13.94
C VAL A 9 -33.64 -5.83 13.04
N PHE A 10 -33.92 -7.10 13.31
CA PHE A 10 -33.45 -8.21 12.47
C PHE A 10 -34.04 -8.17 11.05
N ILE A 11 -35.31 -7.82 10.90
CA ILE A 11 -35.94 -7.65 9.58
C ILE A 11 -35.38 -6.43 8.85
N ALA A 12 -35.03 -5.35 9.56
CA ALA A 12 -34.41 -4.18 8.96
C ALA A 12 -32.98 -4.47 8.47
N ILE A 13 -32.17 -5.17 9.27
CA ILE A 13 -30.79 -5.57 8.89
C ILE A 13 -30.82 -6.53 7.69
N VAL A 14 -31.64 -7.56 7.71
CA VAL A 14 -31.80 -8.50 6.58
C VAL A 14 -32.34 -7.78 5.33
N GLY A 15 -33.20 -6.79 5.49
CA GLY A 15 -33.73 -5.99 4.38
C GLY A 15 -32.65 -5.08 3.75
N ILE A 16 -31.79 -4.47 4.55
CA ILE A 16 -30.68 -3.62 4.09
C ILE A 16 -29.62 -4.49 3.40
N THR A 17 -29.25 -5.62 3.98
CA THR A 17 -28.29 -6.56 3.37
C THR A 17 -28.79 -7.10 2.02
N LEU A 18 -30.09 -7.40 1.91
CA LEU A 18 -30.69 -7.84 0.64
C LEU A 18 -30.72 -6.73 -0.42
N LEU A 19 -30.89 -5.47 0.00
CA LEU A 19 -30.84 -4.32 -0.91
C LEU A 19 -29.43 -4.03 -1.41
N ILE A 20 -28.41 -4.19 -0.56
CA ILE A 20 -27.00 -4.06 -0.92
C ILE A 20 -26.59 -5.17 -1.89
N VAL A 21 -26.94 -6.43 -1.62
CA VAL A 21 -26.65 -7.57 -2.50
C VAL A 21 -27.40 -7.45 -3.84
N CYS A 22 -28.65 -6.99 -3.85
CA CYS A 22 -29.39 -6.75 -5.10
C CYS A 22 -28.84 -5.53 -5.87
N GLY A 23 -28.28 -4.54 -5.18
CA GLY A 23 -27.61 -3.39 -5.78
C GLY A 23 -26.30 -3.80 -6.48
N ALA A 24 -25.47 -4.59 -5.81
CA ALA A 24 -24.21 -5.11 -6.36
C ALA A 24 -24.44 -6.05 -7.57
N ILE A 25 -25.45 -6.93 -7.52
CA ILE A 25 -25.81 -7.80 -8.66
C ILE A 25 -26.40 -6.99 -9.84
N ALA A 26 -27.12 -5.90 -9.57
CA ALA A 26 -27.60 -5.01 -10.62
C ALA A 26 -26.48 -4.20 -11.26
N TYR A 27 -25.48 -3.81 -10.48
CA TYR A 27 -24.30 -3.07 -10.93
C TYR A 27 -23.40 -3.93 -11.84
N SER A 28 -23.07 -5.17 -11.44
CA SER A 28 -22.28 -6.09 -12.25
C SER A 28 -22.97 -6.54 -13.54
N ALA A 29 -24.31 -6.71 -13.51
CA ALA A 29 -25.09 -7.00 -14.71
C ALA A 29 -25.22 -5.80 -15.66
N PHE A 30 -25.19 -4.57 -15.13
CA PHE A 30 -25.31 -3.33 -15.89
C PHE A 30 -23.98 -2.95 -16.56
N SER A 31 -22.85 -3.13 -15.90
CA SER A 31 -21.52 -2.89 -16.47
C SER A 31 -21.19 -3.84 -17.63
N GLY A 32 -21.64 -5.11 -17.58
CA GLY A 32 -21.49 -6.06 -18.67
C GLY A 32 -22.38 -5.77 -19.89
N PHE A 33 -23.50 -5.05 -19.73
CA PHE A 33 -24.44 -4.76 -20.81
C PHE A 33 -24.11 -3.47 -21.58
N ILE A 34 -23.41 -2.50 -20.96
CA ILE A 34 -23.01 -1.23 -21.60
C ILE A 34 -21.82 -1.45 -22.55
N ARG A 35 -20.98 -2.46 -22.33
CA ARG A 35 -19.86 -2.82 -23.24
C ARG A 35 -20.27 -3.19 -24.68
N GLN A 36 -21.55 -3.33 -24.99
CA GLN A 36 -22.03 -3.75 -26.32
C GLN A 36 -22.85 -2.69 -27.12
N ALA A 37 -23.10 -1.51 -26.58
CA ALA A 37 -24.12 -0.62 -27.16
C ALA A 37 -23.67 0.76 -27.67
N ASN A 38 -22.49 1.28 -27.38
CA ASN A 38 -22.15 2.64 -27.76
C ASN A 38 -20.85 2.76 -28.56
N GLY A 39 -20.96 2.65 -29.87
CA GLY A 39 -20.03 3.30 -30.78
C GLY A 39 -20.37 4.80 -30.82
N THR A 40 -19.73 5.61 -29.98
CA THR A 40 -19.80 7.08 -30.07
C THR A 40 -18.70 7.61 -30.98
N PRO A 41 -18.93 8.68 -31.73
CA PRO A 41 -17.94 9.22 -32.66
C PRO A 41 -16.80 9.91 -31.88
N VAL A 42 -15.58 9.57 -32.25
CA VAL A 42 -14.34 10.20 -31.82
C VAL A 42 -14.44 11.71 -32.01
N ALA A 43 -14.22 12.47 -30.95
CA ALA A 43 -14.04 13.92 -31.03
C ALA A 43 -12.70 14.20 -31.74
N GLU A 44 -12.75 14.64 -32.97
CA GLU A 44 -11.62 15.24 -33.68
C GLU A 44 -11.25 16.55 -32.98
N GLY A 45 -10.12 16.59 -32.29
CA GLY A 45 -9.62 17.82 -31.68
C GLY A 45 -8.42 17.72 -30.76
N ALA A 46 -7.62 16.65 -30.78
CA ALA A 46 -6.34 16.68 -30.08
C ALA A 46 -5.36 17.60 -30.83
N THR A 47 -5.05 18.75 -30.26
CA THR A 47 -4.02 19.65 -30.79
C THR A 47 -2.65 19.10 -30.37
N PRO A 48 -1.67 18.94 -31.33
CA PRO A 48 -0.35 18.45 -30.98
C PRO A 48 0.34 19.40 -29.99
N ALA A 49 1.02 18.80 -29.00
CA ALA A 49 1.84 19.54 -28.05
C ALA A 49 2.84 20.46 -28.75
N PRO A 50 3.10 21.69 -28.22
CA PRO A 50 4.07 22.59 -28.81
C PRO A 50 5.47 21.96 -28.82
N ASN A 51 6.15 22.04 -29.98
CA ASN A 51 7.50 21.54 -30.19
C ASN A 51 8.45 22.13 -29.13
N ARG A 52 8.83 21.34 -28.15
CA ARG A 52 9.99 21.64 -27.30
C ARG A 52 11.25 21.60 -28.18
N THR A 53 12.05 22.65 -28.18
CA THR A 53 13.33 22.67 -28.91
C THR A 53 14.27 21.65 -28.25
N PRO A 54 14.72 20.59 -28.93
CA PRO A 54 15.50 19.53 -28.30
C PRO A 54 16.92 20.04 -27.98
N GLY A 55 17.26 20.08 -26.70
CA GLY A 55 18.63 20.02 -26.28
C GLY A 55 19.12 18.58 -26.40
N THR A 56 19.97 18.29 -27.41
CA THR A 56 20.81 17.11 -27.61
C THR A 56 20.20 15.71 -27.38
N THR A 57 19.90 15.02 -28.51
CA THR A 57 19.83 13.55 -28.71
C THR A 57 19.07 12.73 -27.65
N ALA A 58 17.79 13.03 -27.41
CA ALA A 58 16.86 12.06 -26.89
C ALA A 58 16.42 11.16 -28.07
N THR A 59 16.52 9.85 -27.93
CA THR A 59 15.76 8.91 -28.72
C THR A 59 14.30 9.29 -28.53
N ASN A 60 13.59 9.66 -29.61
CA ASN A 60 12.17 9.98 -29.52
C ASN A 60 11.46 8.66 -29.15
N LEU A 61 11.07 8.53 -27.86
CA LEU A 61 10.26 7.43 -27.38
C LEU A 61 8.81 7.74 -27.76
N ASP A 62 8.07 6.73 -28.18
CA ASP A 62 6.64 6.88 -28.42
C ASP A 62 5.96 7.17 -27.05
N SER A 63 5.61 8.42 -26.84
CA SER A 63 4.84 8.88 -25.67
C SER A 63 3.41 9.12 -26.09
N PRO A 64 2.41 8.69 -25.30
CA PRO A 64 1.05 9.14 -25.49
C PRO A 64 0.95 10.66 -25.48
N ASP A 65 -0.02 11.20 -26.20
CA ASP A 65 -0.28 12.65 -26.18
C ASP A 65 -0.88 13.04 -24.81
N PRO A 66 -0.37 14.09 -24.15
CA PRO A 66 -0.92 14.54 -22.87
C PRO A 66 -2.29 15.19 -23.07
N ILE A 67 -3.20 14.95 -22.14
CA ILE A 67 -4.51 15.59 -22.05
C ILE A 67 -4.35 16.89 -21.26
N PHE A 68 -4.78 17.99 -21.87
CA PHE A 68 -4.83 19.32 -21.24
C PHE A 68 -6.25 19.72 -20.86
N ALA A 69 -6.39 20.73 -19.99
CA ALA A 69 -7.68 21.32 -19.68
C ALA A 69 -8.43 21.77 -20.95
N PRO A 70 -9.78 21.78 -20.95
CA PRO A 70 -10.58 22.14 -22.14
C PRO A 70 -10.34 23.54 -22.68
N ASP A 71 -9.85 24.46 -21.84
CA ASP A 71 -9.54 25.86 -22.17
C ASP A 71 -8.04 26.11 -22.40
N TYR A 72 -7.25 25.04 -22.56
CA TYR A 72 -5.82 25.12 -22.85
C TYR A 72 -5.54 25.98 -24.10
N ASP A 73 -4.68 27.01 -23.97
CA ASP A 73 -4.19 27.83 -25.04
C ASP A 73 -2.68 27.75 -25.19
N ALA A 74 -2.21 27.01 -26.19
CA ALA A 74 -0.78 26.89 -26.50
C ALA A 74 -0.11 28.22 -26.88
N GLY A 75 -0.88 29.27 -27.11
CA GLY A 75 -0.39 30.59 -27.57
C GLY A 75 -0.21 31.64 -26.46
N ASP A 76 -0.60 31.36 -25.23
CA ASP A 76 -0.53 32.32 -24.11
C ASP A 76 0.88 32.50 -23.54
N GLY A 77 1.83 31.61 -23.91
CA GLY A 77 3.24 31.71 -23.55
C GLY A 77 3.59 31.04 -22.21
N LEU A 78 2.65 30.37 -21.55
CA LEU A 78 2.95 29.56 -20.36
C LEU A 78 3.67 28.25 -20.74
N PRO A 79 4.62 27.80 -19.92
CA PRO A 79 5.25 26.48 -20.12
C PRO A 79 4.25 25.34 -19.84
N THR A 80 4.52 24.17 -20.41
CA THR A 80 3.79 22.95 -20.09
C THR A 80 4.58 22.10 -19.09
N TYR A 81 3.87 21.39 -18.20
CA TYR A 81 4.42 20.40 -17.27
C TYR A 81 3.66 19.08 -17.46
N ILE A 82 4.37 18.02 -17.85
CA ILE A 82 3.76 16.75 -18.27
C ILE A 82 3.93 15.70 -17.17
N CYS A 83 2.81 15.16 -16.69
CA CYS A 83 2.78 14.10 -15.67
C CYS A 83 2.11 12.84 -16.18
N GLY A 84 2.77 11.68 -15.99
CA GLY A 84 2.13 10.38 -16.17
C GLY A 84 1.45 9.92 -14.88
N ALA A 85 0.26 9.31 -14.97
CA ALA A 85 -0.48 8.79 -13.82
C ALA A 85 -1.40 7.64 -14.19
N ASP A 86 -1.64 6.73 -13.23
CA ASP A 86 -2.67 5.70 -13.31
C ASP A 86 -4.02 6.21 -12.81
N ALA A 87 -5.08 5.41 -13.01
CA ALA A 87 -6.36 5.65 -12.37
C ALA A 87 -6.28 5.25 -10.90
N PHE A 88 -5.99 6.22 -10.04
CA PHE A 88 -5.92 6.01 -8.60
C PHE A 88 -6.39 7.28 -7.86
N GLY A 89 -7.21 7.11 -6.82
CA GLY A 89 -7.97 8.22 -6.22
C GLY A 89 -7.14 9.42 -5.82
N SER A 90 -6.00 9.23 -5.18
CA SER A 90 -5.11 10.33 -4.77
C SER A 90 -4.44 11.03 -5.95
N TYR A 91 -4.31 10.37 -7.11
CA TYR A 91 -3.73 10.96 -8.32
C TYR A 91 -4.70 11.91 -9.03
N PHE A 92 -6.01 11.81 -8.75
CA PHE A 92 -7.01 12.72 -9.31
C PHE A 92 -6.85 14.18 -8.88
N THR A 93 -5.96 14.44 -7.94
CA THR A 93 -5.46 15.80 -7.66
C THR A 93 -4.92 16.50 -8.92
N LEU A 94 -4.36 15.74 -9.89
CA LEU A 94 -3.94 16.31 -11.18
C LEU A 94 -5.13 16.80 -12.00
N GLN A 95 -6.21 16.01 -12.11
CA GLN A 95 -7.43 16.43 -12.83
C GLN A 95 -8.08 17.64 -12.15
N GLN A 96 -8.16 17.60 -10.80
CA GLN A 96 -8.67 18.74 -10.05
C GLN A 96 -7.84 20.00 -10.30
N MET A 97 -6.51 19.89 -10.33
CA MET A 97 -5.59 21.03 -10.60
C MET A 97 -5.87 21.66 -11.97
N GLN A 98 -6.03 20.84 -13.02
CA GLN A 98 -6.40 21.32 -14.36
C GLN A 98 -7.78 22.01 -14.36
N MET A 99 -8.79 21.30 -13.83
CA MET A 99 -10.19 21.74 -13.92
C MET A 99 -10.50 22.93 -13.01
N SER A 100 -9.70 23.18 -11.98
CA SER A 100 -9.77 24.40 -11.15
C SER A 100 -8.98 25.57 -11.73
N GLY A 101 -8.08 25.33 -12.70
CA GLY A 101 -7.15 26.34 -13.24
C GLY A 101 -6.04 26.70 -12.26
N THR A 102 -5.77 25.85 -11.25
CA THR A 102 -4.69 26.09 -10.27
C THR A 102 -3.32 26.02 -10.93
N ASP A 103 -3.13 25.17 -11.95
CA ASP A 103 -1.91 25.11 -12.77
C ASP A 103 -1.64 26.46 -13.47
N VAL A 104 -2.64 27.02 -14.13
CA VAL A 104 -2.54 28.32 -14.81
C VAL A 104 -2.28 29.45 -13.80
N ALA A 105 -2.93 29.42 -12.64
CA ALA A 105 -2.70 30.39 -11.56
C ALA A 105 -1.24 30.35 -11.05
N HIS A 106 -0.58 29.18 -11.12
CA HIS A 106 0.84 29.00 -10.78
C HIS A 106 1.77 29.14 -11.99
N GLY A 107 1.27 29.58 -13.15
CA GLY A 107 2.08 29.97 -14.29
C GLY A 107 2.53 28.85 -15.21
N PHE A 108 1.77 27.76 -15.32
CA PHE A 108 2.03 26.66 -16.25
C PHE A 108 0.73 26.00 -16.71
N HIS A 109 0.82 25.18 -17.75
CA HIS A 109 -0.24 24.26 -18.15
C HIS A 109 0.14 22.83 -17.80
N LEU A 110 -0.69 22.14 -17.01
CA LEU A 110 -0.51 20.73 -16.70
C LEU A 110 -1.02 19.87 -17.86
N GLY A 111 -0.17 18.98 -18.37
CA GLY A 111 -0.56 17.91 -19.28
C GLY A 111 -0.55 16.58 -18.55
N ILE A 112 -1.65 15.82 -18.57
CA ILE A 112 -1.77 14.52 -17.93
C ILE A 112 -1.70 13.43 -18.99
N VAL A 113 -0.84 12.42 -18.78
CA VAL A 113 -0.82 11.18 -19.57
C VAL A 113 -1.40 10.07 -18.69
N PRO A 114 -2.69 9.76 -18.84
CA PRO A 114 -3.33 8.68 -18.09
C PRO A 114 -2.93 7.31 -18.66
N PHE A 115 -2.59 6.35 -17.80
CA PHE A 115 -2.28 4.99 -18.25
C PHE A 115 -3.55 4.18 -18.42
N ASN A 116 -3.58 3.32 -19.45
CA ASN A 116 -4.70 2.44 -19.77
C ASN A 116 -6.04 3.19 -19.95
N LEU A 117 -5.98 4.39 -20.55
CA LEU A 117 -7.16 5.23 -20.76
C LEU A 117 -8.14 4.54 -21.74
N ASP A 118 -9.37 4.30 -21.29
CA ASP A 118 -10.51 3.85 -22.10
C ASP A 118 -10.20 2.69 -23.06
N ASP A 119 -9.32 1.75 -22.66
CA ASP A 119 -8.82 0.66 -23.51
C ASP A 119 -8.15 1.14 -24.84
N ASP A 120 -7.66 2.39 -24.88
CA ASP A 120 -6.93 2.92 -26.02
C ASP A 120 -5.47 2.42 -26.01
N PRO A 121 -5.05 1.62 -27.02
CA PRO A 121 -3.66 1.11 -27.08
C PRO A 121 -2.59 2.20 -27.10
N ALA A 122 -2.93 3.45 -27.44
CA ALA A 122 -2.01 4.58 -27.38
C ALA A 122 -1.58 4.91 -25.95
N TYR A 123 -2.40 4.57 -24.96
CA TYR A 123 -2.16 4.82 -23.54
C TYR A 123 -1.74 3.55 -22.76
N GLU A 124 -1.53 2.43 -23.42
CA GLU A 124 -0.89 1.24 -22.83
C GLU A 124 0.60 1.50 -22.63
N VAL A 125 1.01 1.97 -21.45
CA VAL A 125 2.39 2.37 -21.15
C VAL A 125 2.97 1.43 -20.09
N SER A 126 3.93 0.59 -20.48
CA SER A 126 4.61 -0.33 -19.54
C SER A 126 5.49 0.43 -18.53
N GLU A 127 5.77 -0.19 -17.37
CA GLU A 127 6.67 0.37 -16.35
C GLU A 127 8.05 0.76 -16.91
N GLU A 128 8.63 -0.06 -17.79
CA GLU A 128 9.90 0.23 -18.45
C GLU A 128 9.80 1.49 -19.32
N GLN A 129 8.70 1.64 -20.05
CA GLN A 129 8.43 2.79 -20.92
C GLN A 129 8.18 4.06 -20.08
N ARG A 130 7.40 4.00 -19.00
CA ARG A 130 7.19 5.11 -18.05
C ARG A 130 8.52 5.62 -17.50
N THR A 131 9.36 4.69 -17.03
CA THR A 131 10.72 4.99 -16.55
C THR A 131 11.58 5.65 -17.64
N ALA A 132 11.54 5.17 -18.87
CA ALA A 132 12.29 5.72 -19.97
C ALA A 132 11.82 7.12 -20.37
N LEU A 133 10.50 7.36 -20.40
CA LEU A 133 9.89 8.66 -20.72
C LEU A 133 10.26 9.72 -19.67
N LEU A 134 10.23 9.38 -18.39
CA LEU A 134 10.67 10.26 -17.32
C LEU A 134 12.17 10.55 -17.39
N ASN A 135 13.01 9.52 -17.57
CA ASN A 135 14.46 9.67 -17.64
C ASN A 135 14.93 10.48 -18.88
N SER A 136 14.17 10.42 -19.98
CA SER A 136 14.45 11.22 -21.18
C SER A 136 14.03 12.69 -21.02
N GLY A 137 13.24 13.03 -19.98
CA GLY A 137 12.66 14.34 -19.78
C GLY A 137 11.52 14.65 -20.76
N GLN A 138 10.92 13.65 -21.41
CA GLN A 138 9.68 13.84 -22.17
C GLN A 138 8.50 14.01 -21.20
N TRP A 139 8.55 13.34 -20.05
CA TRP A 139 7.69 13.63 -18.91
C TRP A 139 8.47 14.38 -17.83
N ASP A 140 7.82 15.32 -17.17
CA ASP A 140 8.39 16.09 -16.06
C ASP A 140 8.16 15.38 -14.74
N CYS A 141 7.02 14.71 -14.60
CA CYS A 141 6.73 13.89 -13.42
C CYS A 141 6.01 12.58 -13.77
N LEU A 142 6.07 11.68 -12.80
CA LEU A 142 5.37 10.40 -12.77
C LEU A 142 4.81 10.22 -11.36
N LEU A 143 3.52 9.91 -11.24
CA LEU A 143 2.93 9.42 -10.01
C LEU A 143 3.04 7.90 -10.02
N THR A 144 3.66 7.35 -9.00
CA THR A 144 3.95 5.91 -8.90
C THR A 144 4.25 5.51 -7.46
N THR A 145 4.43 4.22 -7.22
CA THR A 145 4.72 3.68 -5.89
C THR A 145 6.22 3.69 -5.58
N LEU A 146 6.54 3.75 -4.31
CA LEU A 146 7.93 3.75 -3.80
C LEU A 146 8.69 2.46 -4.16
N ASP A 147 8.02 1.33 -4.23
CA ASP A 147 8.61 0.05 -4.63
C ASP A 147 8.95 0.02 -6.12
N SER A 148 8.16 0.68 -7.00
CA SER A 148 8.51 0.91 -8.40
C SER A 148 9.74 1.80 -8.54
N VAL A 149 9.87 2.84 -7.70
CA VAL A 149 11.09 3.66 -7.65
C VAL A 149 12.29 2.81 -7.20
N ALA A 150 12.11 1.94 -6.23
CA ALA A 150 13.16 1.02 -5.78
C ALA A 150 13.60 0.04 -6.87
N LEU A 151 12.65 -0.39 -7.72
CA LEU A 151 12.85 -1.33 -8.82
C LEU A 151 13.59 -0.70 -10.01
N THR A 152 13.25 0.54 -10.39
CA THR A 152 13.68 1.12 -11.67
C THR A 152 14.48 2.41 -11.55
N SER A 153 14.46 3.10 -10.41
CA SER A 153 15.10 4.43 -10.18
C SER A 153 14.75 5.48 -11.26
N PRO A 154 13.47 5.73 -11.52
CA PRO A 154 13.03 6.47 -12.71
C PRO A 154 13.27 7.98 -12.64
N GLY A 155 13.73 8.54 -11.54
CA GLY A 155 13.93 9.99 -11.36
C GLY A 155 14.29 10.31 -9.93
N VAL A 156 13.61 11.30 -9.34
CA VAL A 156 13.82 11.73 -7.96
C VAL A 156 12.47 11.93 -7.28
N ILE A 157 12.26 11.32 -6.13
CA ILE A 157 11.08 11.53 -5.29
C ILE A 157 11.10 12.96 -4.76
N THR A 158 10.07 13.71 -5.05
CA THR A 158 9.96 15.12 -4.67
C THR A 158 8.79 15.42 -3.73
N ALA A 159 7.80 14.51 -3.65
CA ALA A 159 6.74 14.53 -2.64
C ALA A 159 6.17 13.14 -2.43
N ILE A 160 5.45 12.95 -1.33
CA ILE A 160 4.63 11.79 -1.04
C ILE A 160 3.18 12.15 -1.39
N VAL A 161 2.48 11.25 -2.05
CA VAL A 161 1.07 11.41 -2.43
C VAL A 161 0.18 10.86 -1.35
N ASP A 162 0.39 9.58 -1.00
CA ASP A 162 -0.36 8.89 0.04
C ASP A 162 0.37 7.65 0.55
N GLU A 163 -0.27 6.97 1.48
CA GLU A 163 0.05 5.63 1.92
C GLU A 163 -1.20 4.76 1.72
N SER A 164 -1.08 3.68 0.96
CA SER A 164 -2.18 2.74 0.78
C SER A 164 -2.60 2.13 2.11
N ALA A 165 -3.89 2.24 2.43
CA ALA A 165 -4.50 1.89 3.71
C ALA A 165 -5.62 0.84 3.57
N GLY A 166 -5.57 0.05 2.50
CA GLY A 166 -6.53 -0.98 2.18
C GLY A 166 -6.64 -1.26 0.69
N ALA A 167 -6.23 -0.32 -0.16
CA ALA A 167 -6.39 -0.40 -1.61
C ALA A 167 -5.65 -1.60 -2.24
N ASP A 168 -4.42 -1.88 -1.80
CA ASP A 168 -3.66 -3.03 -2.30
C ASP A 168 -3.95 -4.28 -1.49
N GLN A 169 -4.26 -5.38 -2.17
CA GLN A 169 -4.74 -6.59 -1.53
C GLN A 169 -4.18 -7.87 -2.18
N LEU A 170 -4.09 -8.91 -1.35
CA LEU A 170 -3.83 -10.29 -1.75
C LEU A 170 -5.04 -11.12 -1.37
N TRP A 171 -5.70 -11.71 -2.36
CA TRP A 171 -6.87 -12.57 -2.19
C TRP A 171 -6.53 -14.03 -2.46
N ALA A 172 -7.16 -14.95 -1.77
CA ALA A 172 -6.92 -16.38 -1.96
C ALA A 172 -8.20 -17.21 -1.82
N ARG A 173 -8.20 -18.42 -2.41
CA ARG A 173 -9.18 -19.48 -2.13
C ARG A 173 -8.62 -20.41 -1.08
N ASP A 174 -9.45 -20.80 -0.12
CA ASP A 174 -9.12 -21.85 0.85
C ASP A 174 -7.76 -21.64 1.56
N ALA A 175 -7.42 -20.37 1.86
CA ALA A 175 -6.26 -20.02 2.65
C ALA A 175 -6.65 -18.94 3.68
N GLU A 176 -6.31 -19.17 4.93
CA GLU A 176 -6.55 -18.25 6.04
C GLU A 176 -5.26 -17.58 6.53
N THR A 177 -4.10 -18.13 6.16
CA THR A 177 -2.79 -17.61 6.52
C THR A 177 -1.87 -17.55 5.31
N ILE A 178 -0.85 -16.66 5.36
CA ILE A 178 0.16 -16.57 4.31
C ILE A 178 0.94 -17.89 4.18
N ASN A 179 1.15 -18.62 5.28
CA ASN A 179 1.85 -19.91 5.26
C ASN A 179 1.12 -20.96 4.40
N GLU A 180 -0.21 -20.87 4.27
CA GLU A 180 -1.02 -21.78 3.45
C GLU A 180 -0.91 -21.52 1.95
N LEU A 181 -0.21 -20.46 1.56
CA LEU A 181 0.18 -20.22 0.16
C LEU A 181 1.29 -21.17 -0.31
N GLN A 182 1.93 -21.92 0.59
CA GLN A 182 2.93 -22.92 0.21
C GLN A 182 2.35 -23.94 -0.77
N GLY A 183 3.02 -24.09 -1.92
CA GLY A 183 2.58 -24.96 -3.03
C GLY A 183 1.47 -24.37 -3.90
N ARG A 184 0.95 -23.18 -3.60
CA ARG A 184 -0.11 -22.51 -4.36
C ARG A 184 0.44 -21.72 -5.55
N ARG A 185 -0.46 -21.44 -6.51
CA ARG A 185 -0.22 -20.59 -7.67
C ARG A 185 -0.75 -19.19 -7.36
N ILE A 186 0.08 -18.17 -7.58
CA ILE A 186 -0.26 -16.77 -7.23
C ILE A 186 -0.15 -15.91 -8.48
N ALA A 187 -1.26 -15.29 -8.89
CA ALA A 187 -1.32 -14.36 -10.01
C ALA A 187 -1.10 -12.92 -9.57
N PHE A 188 -0.46 -12.14 -10.41
CA PHE A 188 -0.23 -10.69 -10.22
C PHE A 188 0.17 -10.03 -11.54
N SER A 189 0.05 -8.72 -11.63
CA SER A 189 0.60 -7.94 -12.76
C SER A 189 2.11 -7.77 -12.58
N ARG A 190 2.88 -8.07 -13.66
CA ARG A 190 4.34 -8.03 -13.65
C ARG A 190 4.87 -6.62 -13.50
N GLY A 191 5.90 -6.44 -12.66
CA GLY A 191 6.57 -5.17 -12.42
C GLY A 191 5.74 -4.15 -11.63
N SER A 192 4.54 -4.53 -11.18
CA SER A 192 3.62 -3.66 -10.45
C SER A 192 3.74 -3.79 -8.94
N VAL A 193 3.08 -2.90 -8.23
CA VAL A 193 2.89 -2.96 -6.78
C VAL A 193 2.29 -4.30 -6.34
N GLY A 194 1.41 -4.91 -7.14
CA GLY A 194 0.83 -6.23 -6.84
C GLY A 194 1.88 -7.35 -6.79
N GLU A 195 2.89 -7.33 -7.68
CA GLU A 195 4.03 -8.26 -7.60
C GLU A 195 4.86 -8.02 -6.33
N TYR A 196 5.17 -6.76 -6.04
CA TYR A 196 5.88 -6.38 -4.83
C TYR A 196 5.15 -6.84 -3.56
N PHE A 197 3.82 -6.63 -3.52
CA PHE A 197 2.96 -7.01 -2.40
C PHE A 197 3.00 -8.53 -2.14
N VAL A 198 2.95 -9.35 -3.21
CA VAL A 198 3.14 -10.80 -3.12
C VAL A 198 4.49 -11.16 -2.53
N TYR A 199 5.58 -10.58 -3.04
CA TYR A 199 6.92 -10.90 -2.56
C TYR A 199 7.12 -10.48 -1.11
N TYR A 200 6.57 -9.34 -0.73
CA TYR A 200 6.61 -8.90 0.66
C TYR A 200 5.82 -9.84 1.58
N ALA A 201 4.59 -10.21 1.20
CA ALA A 201 3.77 -11.16 1.94
C ALA A 201 4.49 -12.51 2.12
N LEU A 202 5.06 -13.07 1.05
CA LEU A 202 5.85 -14.30 1.12
C LEU A 202 7.07 -14.16 2.03
N SER A 203 7.74 -12.99 2.03
CA SER A 203 8.89 -12.74 2.89
C SER A 203 8.55 -12.76 4.38
N ILE A 204 7.36 -12.30 4.77
CA ILE A 204 6.84 -12.36 6.14
C ILE A 204 6.75 -13.81 6.62
N ALA A 205 6.20 -14.70 5.79
CA ALA A 205 6.09 -16.12 6.10
C ALA A 205 7.38 -16.92 5.80
N GLN A 206 8.43 -16.23 5.27
CA GLN A 206 9.68 -16.82 4.78
C GLN A 206 9.45 -17.93 3.73
N LEU A 207 8.40 -17.78 2.94
CA LEU A 207 8.16 -18.62 1.77
C LEU A 207 9.02 -18.15 0.60
N SER A 208 9.77 -19.08 0.02
CA SER A 208 10.58 -18.79 -1.15
C SER A 208 9.70 -18.65 -2.40
N PRO A 209 9.69 -17.49 -3.08
CA PRO A 209 8.93 -17.32 -4.32
C PRO A 209 9.41 -18.22 -5.46
N ARG A 210 10.63 -18.80 -5.35
CA ARG A 210 11.25 -19.66 -6.36
C ARG A 210 10.90 -21.14 -6.25
N SER A 211 10.65 -21.62 -5.04
CA SER A 211 10.58 -23.07 -4.77
C SER A 211 9.37 -23.52 -3.96
N GLU A 212 8.70 -22.59 -3.27
CA GLU A 212 7.61 -22.92 -2.36
C GLU A 212 6.24 -22.45 -2.84
N VAL A 213 6.19 -21.59 -3.86
CA VAL A 213 4.96 -21.18 -4.55
C VAL A 213 5.17 -21.25 -6.07
N THR A 214 4.10 -21.15 -6.85
CA THR A 214 4.18 -21.01 -8.30
C THR A 214 3.68 -19.62 -8.68
N LEU A 215 4.57 -18.78 -9.20
CA LEU A 215 4.22 -17.44 -9.67
C LEU A 215 3.55 -17.51 -11.04
N VAL A 216 2.46 -16.78 -11.23
CA VAL A 216 1.66 -16.68 -12.46
C VAL A 216 1.59 -15.21 -12.90
N PRO A 217 2.72 -14.63 -13.37
CA PRO A 217 2.76 -13.23 -13.78
C PRO A 217 1.90 -12.98 -15.02
N GLN A 218 1.17 -11.89 -15.03
CA GLN A 218 0.32 -11.39 -16.09
C GLN A 218 0.77 -10.00 -16.54
N ASP A 219 0.25 -9.51 -17.66
CA ASP A 219 0.62 -8.19 -18.17
C ASP A 219 -0.21 -7.06 -17.53
N THR A 220 -1.40 -7.37 -17.00
CA THR A 220 -2.30 -6.41 -16.35
C THR A 220 -2.95 -7.01 -15.10
N VAL A 221 -3.49 -6.17 -14.21
CA VAL A 221 -4.27 -6.60 -13.03
C VAL A 221 -5.52 -7.36 -13.47
N ALA A 222 -6.24 -6.86 -14.47
CA ALA A 222 -7.43 -7.54 -15.00
C ALA A 222 -7.09 -8.96 -15.48
N ALA A 223 -5.97 -9.15 -16.21
CA ALA A 223 -5.52 -10.47 -16.63
C ALA A 223 -5.11 -11.38 -15.45
N ALA A 224 -4.58 -10.82 -14.37
CA ALA A 224 -4.27 -11.59 -13.16
C ALA A 224 -5.55 -12.08 -12.46
N ILE A 225 -6.56 -11.24 -12.39
CA ILE A 225 -7.89 -11.58 -11.84
C ILE A 225 -8.56 -12.64 -12.73
N ASP A 226 -8.48 -12.50 -14.05
CA ASP A 226 -8.99 -13.50 -14.98
C ASP A 226 -8.28 -14.85 -14.82
N ALA A 227 -6.96 -14.87 -14.63
CA ALA A 227 -6.21 -16.09 -14.37
C ALA A 227 -6.68 -16.77 -13.05
N PHE A 228 -6.95 -15.99 -12.02
CA PHE A 228 -7.54 -16.48 -10.79
C PHE A 228 -8.95 -17.02 -11.05
N ASN A 229 -9.85 -16.26 -11.67
CA ASN A 229 -11.25 -16.63 -11.91
C ASN A 229 -11.37 -17.90 -12.77
N ASN A 230 -10.46 -18.10 -13.72
CA ASN A 230 -10.39 -19.30 -14.56
C ASN A 230 -9.69 -20.49 -13.88
N GLY A 231 -9.31 -20.41 -12.59
CA GLY A 231 -8.66 -21.49 -11.85
C GLY A 231 -7.20 -21.76 -12.29
N GLN A 232 -6.56 -20.81 -12.95
CA GLN A 232 -5.14 -20.88 -13.31
C GLN A 232 -4.25 -20.47 -12.13
N ALA A 233 -4.80 -19.70 -11.18
CA ALA A 233 -4.18 -19.33 -9.94
C ALA A 233 -5.09 -19.62 -8.74
N ASP A 234 -4.50 -19.80 -7.56
CA ASP A 234 -5.16 -20.11 -6.29
C ASP A 234 -5.22 -18.85 -5.40
N ALA A 235 -4.38 -17.87 -5.68
CA ALA A 235 -4.36 -16.54 -5.10
C ALA A 235 -4.08 -15.48 -6.17
N VAL A 236 -4.48 -14.23 -5.91
CA VAL A 236 -4.27 -13.09 -6.79
C VAL A 236 -4.00 -11.83 -5.99
N SER A 237 -3.05 -11.01 -6.46
CA SER A 237 -2.78 -9.68 -5.92
C SER A 237 -3.12 -8.61 -6.95
N GLY A 238 -3.68 -7.51 -6.44
CA GLY A 238 -4.07 -6.34 -7.20
C GLY A 238 -4.54 -5.24 -6.26
N TRP A 239 -5.15 -4.23 -6.82
CA TRP A 239 -5.67 -3.07 -6.09
C TRP A 239 -7.13 -2.79 -6.43
N GLU A 240 -7.75 -1.96 -5.61
CA GLU A 240 -9.13 -1.51 -5.80
C GLU A 240 -9.25 -0.59 -7.04
N PRO A 241 -10.37 -0.64 -7.74
CA PRO A 241 -11.54 -1.52 -7.52
C PRO A 241 -11.41 -2.90 -8.18
N ASP A 242 -10.40 -3.12 -9.02
CA ASP A 242 -10.26 -4.31 -9.87
C ASP A 242 -10.23 -5.61 -9.07
N ILE A 243 -9.54 -5.62 -7.92
CA ILE A 243 -9.35 -6.81 -7.09
C ILE A 243 -10.67 -7.46 -6.63
N TYR A 244 -11.74 -6.67 -6.51
CA TYR A 244 -13.06 -7.19 -6.16
C TYR A 244 -13.64 -8.16 -7.20
N GLY A 245 -13.14 -8.14 -8.45
CA GLY A 245 -13.46 -9.13 -9.45
C GLY A 245 -13.10 -10.57 -9.06
N ALA A 246 -12.22 -10.78 -8.08
CA ALA A 246 -11.85 -12.09 -7.58
C ALA A 246 -12.95 -12.73 -6.68
N GLU A 247 -13.87 -11.94 -6.12
CA GLU A 247 -14.97 -12.42 -5.29
C GLU A 247 -15.90 -13.38 -6.05
N GLU A 248 -16.12 -13.13 -7.34
CA GLU A 248 -17.00 -13.94 -8.19
C GLU A 248 -16.60 -15.42 -8.23
N SER A 249 -15.32 -15.72 -8.00
CA SER A 249 -14.77 -17.09 -8.02
C SER A 249 -14.41 -17.61 -6.63
N GLY A 250 -14.96 -17.00 -5.57
CA GLY A 250 -14.77 -17.42 -4.19
C GLY A 250 -13.43 -16.99 -3.60
N GLY A 251 -12.82 -15.95 -4.14
CA GLY A 251 -11.68 -15.28 -3.51
C GLY A 251 -12.12 -14.58 -2.23
N LEU A 252 -11.25 -14.62 -1.22
CA LEU A 252 -11.42 -13.88 0.03
C LEU A 252 -10.14 -13.09 0.31
N PRO A 253 -10.24 -11.88 0.87
CA PRO A 253 -9.08 -11.10 1.22
C PRO A 253 -8.26 -11.83 2.28
N LEU A 254 -6.99 -12.12 1.96
CA LEU A 254 -6.03 -12.73 2.86
C LEU A 254 -5.22 -11.67 3.60
N LEU A 255 -4.83 -10.61 2.89
CA LEU A 255 -3.98 -9.54 3.38
C LEU A 255 -4.26 -8.26 2.58
N SER A 256 -4.22 -7.11 3.25
CA SER A 256 -4.32 -5.81 2.59
C SER A 256 -3.24 -4.83 3.06
N SER A 257 -3.08 -3.73 2.35
CA SER A 257 -2.19 -2.63 2.73
C SER A 257 -2.60 -1.95 4.04
N ALA A 258 -3.86 -2.11 4.48
CA ALA A 258 -4.28 -1.63 5.80
C ALA A 258 -3.46 -2.26 6.95
N GLN A 259 -3.10 -3.54 6.82
CA GLN A 259 -2.26 -4.23 7.80
C GLN A 259 -0.77 -3.93 7.59
N LEU A 260 -0.30 -3.86 6.34
CA LEU A 260 1.13 -3.77 6.06
C LEU A 260 1.66 -2.33 6.00
N ARG A 261 0.91 -1.40 5.44
CA ARG A 261 1.32 0.00 5.24
C ARG A 261 2.69 0.12 4.54
N ILE A 262 2.90 -0.71 3.50
CA ILE A 262 4.18 -0.78 2.77
C ILE A 262 4.13 -0.10 1.41
N VAL A 263 2.94 0.14 0.89
CA VAL A 263 2.73 0.81 -0.38
C VAL A 263 2.59 2.31 -0.11
N ILE A 264 3.50 3.07 -0.68
CA ILE A 264 3.57 4.53 -0.53
C ILE A 264 3.62 5.10 -1.94
N ASP A 265 2.68 5.96 -2.25
CA ASP A 265 2.61 6.66 -3.51
C ASP A 265 3.40 7.96 -3.47
N VAL A 266 4.12 8.24 -4.54
CA VAL A 266 5.07 9.33 -4.60
C VAL A 266 5.01 10.08 -5.93
N ILE A 267 5.33 11.38 -5.88
CA ILE A 267 5.65 12.17 -7.06
C ILE A 267 7.12 11.99 -7.36
N VAL A 268 7.42 11.41 -8.52
CA VAL A 268 8.79 11.28 -9.04
C VAL A 268 8.99 12.33 -10.13
N THR A 269 9.95 13.21 -9.95
CA THR A 269 10.27 14.27 -10.91
C THR A 269 11.49 13.91 -11.73
N SER A 270 11.45 14.23 -13.03
CA SER A 270 12.58 14.08 -13.95
C SER A 270 13.80 14.84 -13.45
N ARG A 271 14.98 14.20 -13.47
CA ARG A 271 16.25 14.87 -13.16
C ARG A 271 16.54 16.03 -14.12
N GLN A 272 16.05 15.92 -15.37
CA GLN A 272 16.18 16.99 -16.36
C GLN A 272 15.37 18.21 -15.97
N SER A 273 14.09 18.03 -15.57
CA SER A 273 13.22 19.13 -15.13
C SER A 273 13.75 19.78 -13.85
N ILE A 274 14.24 18.98 -12.89
CA ILE A 274 14.87 19.52 -11.67
C ILE A 274 16.08 20.42 -12.01
N ASN A 275 16.94 19.98 -12.94
CA ASN A 275 18.16 20.70 -13.27
C ASN A 275 17.95 21.93 -14.16
N ASN A 276 16.98 21.88 -15.08
CA ASN A 276 16.81 22.92 -16.10
C ASN A 276 15.63 23.85 -15.81
N GLU A 277 14.61 23.39 -15.09
CA GLU A 277 13.33 24.07 -14.91
C GLU A 277 12.87 24.05 -13.43
N ALA A 278 13.82 24.21 -12.48
CA ALA A 278 13.55 24.07 -11.04
C ALA A 278 12.43 25.00 -10.51
N GLU A 279 12.23 26.17 -11.14
CA GLU A 279 11.14 27.09 -10.79
C GLU A 279 9.77 26.52 -11.23
N LEU A 280 9.69 25.93 -12.42
CA LEU A 280 8.49 25.26 -12.92
C LEU A 280 8.13 24.05 -12.03
N VAL A 281 9.13 23.25 -11.66
CA VAL A 281 8.96 22.15 -10.69
C VAL A 281 8.43 22.67 -9.35
N GLN A 282 8.93 23.80 -8.86
CA GLN A 282 8.44 24.39 -7.61
C GLN A 282 6.99 24.88 -7.75
N ASN A 283 6.64 25.51 -8.87
CA ASN A 283 5.29 25.96 -9.15
C ASN A 283 4.31 24.79 -9.18
N PHE A 284 4.70 23.67 -9.78
CA PHE A 284 3.90 22.44 -9.76
C PHE A 284 3.65 21.94 -8.32
N HIS A 285 4.69 21.88 -7.45
CA HIS A 285 4.51 21.45 -6.07
C HIS A 285 3.63 22.42 -5.26
N ASN A 286 3.76 23.71 -5.50
CA ASN A 286 2.88 24.70 -4.86
C ASN A 286 1.42 24.52 -5.31
N ALA A 287 1.19 24.31 -6.61
CA ALA A 287 -0.14 24.03 -7.15
C ALA A 287 -0.72 22.71 -6.62
N TRP A 288 0.11 21.67 -6.49
CA TRP A 288 -0.27 20.38 -5.90
C TRP A 288 -0.83 20.54 -4.49
N PHE A 289 -0.07 21.18 -3.59
CA PHE A 289 -0.50 21.35 -2.22
C PHE A 289 -1.65 22.36 -2.05
N GLU A 290 -1.76 23.36 -2.93
CA GLU A 290 -2.93 24.25 -2.97
C GLU A 290 -4.18 23.48 -3.39
N THR A 291 -4.08 22.60 -4.37
CA THR A 291 -5.18 21.77 -4.85
C THR A 291 -5.62 20.78 -3.78
N LEU A 292 -4.69 20.09 -3.10
CA LEU A 292 -5.00 19.22 -1.97
C LEU A 292 -5.73 19.95 -0.84
N LYS A 293 -5.24 21.13 -0.47
CA LYS A 293 -5.90 21.97 0.53
C LYS A 293 -7.33 22.34 0.12
N ALA A 294 -7.52 22.71 -1.14
CA ALA A 294 -8.84 23.04 -1.68
C ALA A 294 -9.77 21.82 -1.72
N GLN A 295 -9.24 20.62 -1.99
CA GLN A 295 -9.99 19.36 -1.95
C GLN A 295 -10.56 19.10 -0.55
N VAL A 296 -9.76 19.29 0.47
CA VAL A 296 -10.17 19.15 1.86
C VAL A 296 -11.20 20.20 2.26
N GLU A 297 -10.97 21.46 1.94
CA GLU A 297 -11.84 22.57 2.33
C GLU A 297 -13.18 22.57 1.58
N ASN A 298 -13.22 22.02 0.35
CA ASN A 298 -14.37 22.06 -0.54
C ASN A 298 -14.54 20.76 -1.33
N PHE A 299 -14.67 19.62 -0.63
CA PHE A 299 -14.66 18.28 -1.19
C PHE A 299 -15.64 18.07 -2.36
N ASP A 300 -16.90 18.51 -2.23
CA ASP A 300 -17.91 18.37 -3.29
C ASP A 300 -17.53 19.13 -4.56
N THR A 301 -16.87 20.28 -4.40
CA THR A 301 -16.37 21.07 -5.55
C THR A 301 -15.22 20.34 -6.23
N ALA A 302 -14.28 19.81 -5.46
CA ALA A 302 -13.16 19.03 -5.97
C ALA A 302 -13.62 17.80 -6.73
N ALA A 303 -14.55 17.02 -6.16
CA ALA A 303 -15.14 15.85 -6.80
C ALA A 303 -15.84 16.22 -8.13
N SER A 304 -16.60 17.31 -8.14
CA SER A 304 -17.24 17.81 -9.37
C SER A 304 -16.24 18.25 -10.43
N GLN A 305 -15.11 18.82 -10.04
CA GLN A 305 -14.01 19.19 -10.95
C GLN A 305 -13.36 17.95 -11.55
N ILE A 306 -13.07 16.91 -10.76
CA ILE A 306 -12.53 15.63 -11.23
C ILE A 306 -13.50 14.99 -12.23
N ALA A 307 -14.79 14.90 -11.90
CA ALA A 307 -15.80 14.35 -12.79
C ALA A 307 -15.94 15.14 -14.11
N ALA A 308 -15.70 16.45 -14.08
CA ALA A 308 -15.76 17.33 -15.27
C ALA A 308 -14.55 17.16 -16.20
N TRP A 309 -13.52 16.42 -15.80
CA TRP A 309 -12.36 16.11 -16.67
C TRP A 309 -12.74 15.27 -17.90
N GLY A 310 -13.84 14.50 -17.82
CA GLY A 310 -14.53 13.93 -18.98
C GLY A 310 -14.16 12.48 -19.32
N HIS A 311 -13.25 11.83 -18.61
CA HIS A 311 -12.89 10.41 -18.77
C HIS A 311 -13.41 9.60 -17.58
N ASN A 312 -14.74 9.65 -17.37
CA ASN A 312 -15.38 9.08 -16.19
C ASN A 312 -15.31 7.55 -16.13
N ASP A 313 -15.25 6.87 -17.28
CA ASP A 313 -15.12 5.41 -17.35
C ASP A 313 -13.70 4.96 -16.93
N TRP A 314 -12.71 5.84 -17.05
CA TRP A 314 -11.36 5.59 -16.54
C TRP A 314 -11.22 5.94 -15.06
N SER A 315 -11.72 7.10 -14.63
CA SER A 315 -11.61 7.54 -13.24
C SER A 315 -12.64 6.91 -12.30
N PHE A 316 -13.73 6.35 -12.83
CA PHE A 316 -14.91 5.91 -12.07
C PHE A 316 -15.51 7.02 -11.18
N VAL A 317 -15.30 8.28 -11.55
CA VAL A 317 -15.91 9.45 -10.87
C VAL A 317 -16.90 10.10 -11.84
N TYR A 318 -18.19 9.95 -11.55
CA TYR A 318 -19.27 10.37 -12.43
C TYR A 318 -19.94 11.65 -11.92
N PRO A 319 -20.42 12.55 -12.81
CA PRO A 319 -20.99 13.83 -12.39
C PRO A 319 -22.15 13.73 -11.40
N GLU A 320 -22.95 12.66 -11.46
CA GLU A 320 -24.12 12.48 -10.62
C GLU A 320 -23.78 11.98 -9.20
N THR A 321 -22.63 11.34 -9.03
CA THR A 321 -22.19 10.67 -7.79
C THR A 321 -20.78 11.10 -7.36
N ALA A 322 -20.26 12.18 -7.94
CA ALA A 322 -18.85 12.55 -7.85
C ALA A 322 -18.26 12.54 -6.42
N SER A 323 -19.00 13.07 -5.43
CA SER A 323 -18.53 13.11 -4.05
C SER A 323 -18.49 11.71 -3.42
N ASP A 324 -19.48 10.87 -3.70
CA ASP A 324 -19.54 9.50 -3.18
C ASP A 324 -18.44 8.65 -3.85
N ASP A 325 -18.23 8.80 -5.16
CA ASP A 325 -17.22 8.08 -5.93
C ASP A 325 -15.80 8.46 -5.47
N LEU A 326 -15.51 9.76 -5.33
CA LEU A 326 -14.21 10.21 -4.84
C LEU A 326 -13.98 9.78 -3.38
N ALA A 327 -15.02 9.84 -2.54
CA ALA A 327 -14.92 9.37 -1.16
C ALA A 327 -14.58 7.87 -1.09
N ALA A 328 -15.21 7.05 -1.95
CA ALA A 328 -14.91 5.62 -2.04
C ALA A 328 -13.45 5.34 -2.43
N TRP A 329 -12.89 6.12 -3.39
CA TRP A 329 -11.48 6.02 -3.75
C TRP A 329 -10.53 6.39 -2.59
N LEU A 330 -10.89 7.39 -1.78
CA LEU A 330 -10.05 7.89 -0.70
C LEU A 330 -10.24 7.14 0.63
N GLU A 331 -11.23 6.24 0.73
CA GLU A 331 -11.48 5.46 1.95
C GLU A 331 -10.33 4.49 2.27
N SER A 332 -9.70 3.94 1.23
CA SER A 332 -8.64 2.93 1.36
C SER A 332 -7.21 3.48 1.24
N VAL A 333 -7.05 4.81 1.32
CA VAL A 333 -5.75 5.49 1.29
C VAL A 333 -5.63 6.51 2.44
N ALA A 334 -4.40 6.78 2.84
CA ALA A 334 -4.05 7.89 3.75
C ALA A 334 -3.32 8.96 2.94
N GLN A 335 -4.07 9.96 2.46
CA GLN A 335 -3.52 11.03 1.61
C GLN A 335 -2.58 11.94 2.42
N ALA A 336 -1.36 12.17 1.91
CA ALA A 336 -0.35 12.96 2.59
C ALA A 336 -0.49 14.45 2.25
N ASP A 337 -0.83 15.27 3.23
CA ASP A 337 -0.89 16.72 3.09
C ASP A 337 0.52 17.37 3.12
N LEU A 338 0.57 18.71 3.06
CA LEU A 338 1.85 19.44 3.14
C LEU A 338 2.52 19.26 4.50
N GLY A 339 1.76 19.08 5.60
CA GLY A 339 2.28 18.87 6.94
C GLY A 339 2.97 17.51 7.05
N ASP A 340 2.34 16.45 6.56
CA ASP A 340 2.88 15.08 6.49
C ASP A 340 4.15 15.06 5.65
N ASN A 341 4.08 15.65 4.46
CA ASN A 341 5.22 15.78 3.56
C ASN A 341 6.39 16.53 4.22
N ALA A 342 6.13 17.67 4.86
CA ALA A 342 7.15 18.45 5.53
C ALA A 342 7.78 17.71 6.72
N PHE A 343 7.00 16.89 7.44
CA PHE A 343 7.49 16.06 8.52
C PHE A 343 8.47 15.00 8.01
N VAL A 344 8.04 14.19 7.02
CA VAL A 344 8.86 13.10 6.47
C VAL A 344 10.09 13.63 5.72
N MET A 345 9.92 14.69 4.93
CA MET A 345 11.00 15.26 4.12
C MET A 345 12.03 16.05 4.93
N ARG A 346 11.72 16.44 6.16
CA ARG A 346 12.71 17.04 7.07
C ARG A 346 13.76 16.03 7.54
N ASP A 347 13.36 14.75 7.65
CA ASP A 347 14.24 13.63 8.00
C ASP A 347 13.92 12.43 7.13
N THR A 348 14.60 12.31 6.01
CA THR A 348 14.31 11.30 4.97
C THR A 348 14.74 9.88 5.35
N ARG A 349 15.28 9.63 6.54
CA ARG A 349 15.77 8.30 6.95
C ARG A 349 14.69 7.21 6.89
N ALA A 350 13.46 7.54 7.27
CA ALA A 350 12.34 6.60 7.18
C ALA A 350 12.08 6.19 5.72
N LEU A 351 12.02 7.17 4.81
CA LEU A 351 11.80 6.93 3.38
C LEU A 351 12.97 6.16 2.74
N VAL A 352 14.22 6.51 3.06
CA VAL A 352 15.43 5.77 2.65
C VAL A 352 15.36 4.31 3.11
N ASN A 353 14.96 4.07 4.36
CA ASN A 353 14.81 2.72 4.89
C ASN A 353 13.74 1.92 4.12
N ARG A 354 12.60 2.53 3.81
CA ARG A 354 11.54 1.90 3.00
C ARG A 354 12.03 1.53 1.60
N LEU A 355 12.75 2.42 0.91
CA LEU A 355 13.38 2.13 -0.38
C LEU A 355 14.38 0.97 -0.32
N GLN A 356 15.24 0.95 0.72
CA GLN A 356 16.21 -0.14 0.91
C GLN A 356 15.52 -1.48 1.15
N ILE A 357 14.40 -1.48 1.84
CA ILE A 357 13.62 -2.69 2.09
C ILE A 357 12.96 -3.17 0.80
N ALA A 358 12.33 -2.27 0.05
CA ALA A 358 11.75 -2.61 -1.23
C ALA A 358 12.80 -3.23 -2.17
N ARG A 359 14.00 -2.67 -2.24
CA ARG A 359 15.11 -3.27 -3.00
C ARG A 359 15.50 -4.67 -2.51
N ARG A 360 15.50 -4.90 -1.18
CA ARG A 360 15.79 -6.23 -0.63
C ARG A 360 14.71 -7.25 -0.98
N VAL A 361 13.45 -6.85 -0.95
CA VAL A 361 12.32 -7.72 -1.31
C VAL A 361 12.41 -8.10 -2.79
N TRP A 362 12.59 -7.14 -3.69
CA TRP A 362 12.81 -7.39 -5.11
C TRP A 362 14.01 -8.31 -5.37
N ALA A 363 15.17 -8.01 -4.77
CA ALA A 363 16.38 -8.80 -4.95
C ALA A 363 16.27 -10.23 -4.41
N ALA A 364 15.55 -10.44 -3.29
CA ALA A 364 15.29 -11.77 -2.74
C ALA A 364 14.45 -12.64 -3.68
N SER A 365 13.68 -12.01 -4.55
CA SER A 365 12.82 -12.65 -5.56
C SER A 365 13.49 -12.80 -6.93
N ASP A 366 14.81 -12.59 -7.02
CA ASP A 366 15.64 -12.67 -8.26
C ASP A 366 15.41 -11.52 -9.25
N VAL A 367 14.74 -10.48 -8.82
CA VAL A 367 14.56 -9.29 -9.65
C VAL A 367 15.81 -8.43 -9.57
N THR A 368 16.33 -8.01 -10.71
CA THR A 368 17.50 -7.12 -10.75
C THR A 368 17.08 -5.71 -10.35
N VAL A 369 17.72 -5.17 -9.32
CA VAL A 369 17.49 -3.80 -8.85
C VAL A 369 18.70 -2.92 -9.15
N PRO A 370 18.50 -1.59 -9.31
CA PRO A 370 19.59 -0.63 -9.50
C PRO A 370 20.58 -0.63 -8.32
N ALA A 371 21.85 -0.38 -8.61
CA ALA A 371 22.93 -0.32 -7.61
C ALA A 371 23.24 1.11 -7.13
N ASP A 372 22.49 2.10 -7.58
CA ASP A 372 22.62 3.50 -7.19
C ASP A 372 22.28 3.73 -5.72
N ASN A 373 22.73 4.86 -5.16
CA ASN A 373 22.46 5.23 -3.80
C ASN A 373 21.00 5.71 -3.65
N VAL A 374 20.21 5.05 -2.83
CA VAL A 374 18.80 5.39 -2.60
C VAL A 374 18.60 6.79 -2.00
N GLU A 375 19.58 7.33 -1.27
CA GLU A 375 19.51 8.69 -0.73
C GLU A 375 19.47 9.75 -1.85
N GLU A 376 20.07 9.46 -3.02
CA GLU A 376 20.08 10.33 -4.19
C GLU A 376 18.75 10.29 -4.99
N LEU A 377 17.85 9.38 -4.60
CA LEU A 377 16.51 9.29 -5.17
C LEU A 377 15.49 10.20 -4.46
N ILE A 378 15.90 10.98 -3.45
CA ILE A 378 14.98 11.82 -2.67
C ILE A 378 15.48 13.27 -2.71
N ASN A 379 14.58 14.20 -3.03
CA ASN A 379 14.86 15.64 -2.98
C ASN A 379 13.81 16.38 -2.14
N PRO A 380 14.07 16.65 -0.87
CA PRO A 380 13.13 17.32 0.03
C PRO A 380 12.97 18.81 -0.25
N GLY A 381 13.76 19.41 -1.15
CA GLY A 381 13.87 20.84 -1.31
C GLY A 381 12.57 21.53 -1.79
N PHE A 382 11.76 20.85 -2.61
CA PHE A 382 10.51 21.42 -3.15
C PHE A 382 9.43 21.46 -2.07
N VAL A 383 9.26 20.41 -1.30
CA VAL A 383 8.35 20.35 -0.14
C VAL A 383 8.78 21.37 0.91
N SER A 384 10.08 21.46 1.22
CA SER A 384 10.59 22.42 2.22
C SER A 384 10.23 23.85 1.86
N ARG A 385 10.38 24.25 0.59
CA ARG A 385 10.01 25.59 0.12
C ARG A 385 8.50 25.81 0.10
N ALA A 386 7.70 24.80 -0.25
CA ALA A 386 6.23 24.89 -0.17
C ALA A 386 5.79 25.07 1.29
N ALA A 387 6.40 24.37 2.22
CA ALA A 387 6.10 24.45 3.65
C ALA A 387 6.42 25.82 4.30
N GLU A 388 7.29 26.61 3.68
CA GLU A 388 7.55 28.01 4.11
C GLU A 388 6.41 28.97 3.72
N GLN A 389 5.49 28.57 2.83
CA GLN A 389 4.39 29.40 2.35
C GLN A 389 3.16 29.24 3.24
N ALA A 390 2.81 30.30 4.00
CA ALA A 390 1.67 30.27 4.92
C ALA A 390 0.32 30.01 4.22
N SER A 391 0.17 30.38 2.93
CA SER A 391 -1.03 30.15 2.14
C SER A 391 -1.30 28.67 1.86
N LEU A 392 -0.26 27.85 1.83
CA LEU A 392 -0.34 26.42 1.53
C LEU A 392 -0.55 25.54 2.78
N GLN A 393 -0.36 26.11 3.97
CA GLN A 393 -0.57 25.38 5.21
C GLN A 393 -2.05 24.97 5.36
N PRO A 394 -2.35 23.75 5.80
CA PRO A 394 -3.73 23.33 6.04
C PRO A 394 -4.38 24.21 7.13
N ASN A 395 -5.69 24.47 6.97
CA ASN A 395 -6.48 25.21 7.94
C ASN A 395 -7.12 24.22 8.94
N GLY A 396 -6.38 23.80 9.95
CA GLY A 396 -6.88 22.88 10.98
C GLY A 396 -6.02 21.63 11.13
N ASP A 397 -6.54 20.64 11.85
CA ASP A 397 -5.90 19.33 11.96
C ASP A 397 -5.89 18.63 10.60
N PRO A 398 -4.84 17.87 10.26
CA PRO A 398 -4.77 17.12 9.02
C PRO A 398 -6.00 16.21 8.88
N VAL A 399 -6.56 16.16 7.68
CA VAL A 399 -7.81 15.43 7.39
C VAL A 399 -7.68 13.94 7.63
N ASN A 400 -6.46 13.45 7.63
CA ASN A 400 -6.21 12.03 7.78
C ASN A 400 -5.08 11.76 8.79
N ASP A 401 -5.44 11.62 10.08
CA ASP A 401 -4.54 11.17 11.16
C ASP A 401 -4.00 9.74 10.94
N THR A 402 -4.30 9.12 9.79
CA THR A 402 -3.94 7.73 9.49
C THR A 402 -2.64 7.58 8.70
N PHE A 403 -2.02 8.68 8.24
CA PHE A 403 -0.73 8.62 7.55
C PHE A 403 0.40 8.21 8.50
N SER A 404 0.86 6.96 8.39
CA SER A 404 1.70 6.33 9.41
C SER A 404 3.11 6.92 9.53
N MET A 405 3.62 7.55 8.47
CA MET A 405 4.98 8.11 8.45
C MET A 405 5.08 9.49 9.10
N SER A 406 3.97 10.21 9.29
CA SER A 406 3.99 11.54 9.91
C SER A 406 4.22 11.51 11.43
N GLY A 407 4.18 10.34 12.05
CA GLY A 407 4.28 10.17 13.50
C GLY A 407 3.02 10.65 14.26
N ALA A 408 2.01 11.14 13.55
CA ALA A 408 0.72 11.54 14.11
C ALA A 408 -0.27 10.37 14.18
N ALA A 409 -0.07 9.34 13.37
CA ALA A 409 -0.94 8.17 13.33
C ALA A 409 -0.83 7.40 14.67
N GLN A 410 -1.77 7.63 15.52
CA GLN A 410 -2.08 6.70 16.61
C GLN A 410 -2.95 5.60 16.00
N LEU A 411 -2.32 4.46 15.69
CA LEU A 411 -3.09 3.27 15.39
C LEU A 411 -4.04 3.01 16.55
N ASP A 412 -5.33 2.90 16.25
CA ASP A 412 -6.29 2.43 17.24
C ASP A 412 -6.04 0.96 17.53
N VAL A 413 -5.16 0.72 18.49
CA VAL A 413 -4.84 -0.63 19.00
C VAL A 413 -5.80 -1.06 20.11
N SER A 414 -6.78 -0.22 20.46
CA SER A 414 -7.70 -0.45 21.59
C SER A 414 -8.75 -1.54 21.32
N GLY A 415 -8.90 -1.98 20.05
CA GLY A 415 -9.93 -2.94 19.63
C GLY A 415 -9.47 -4.38 19.51
N VAL A 416 -8.18 -4.71 19.71
CA VAL A 416 -7.71 -6.09 19.60
C VAL A 416 -7.92 -6.81 20.91
N GLU A 417 -9.14 -7.26 21.18
CA GLU A 417 -9.35 -8.29 22.19
C GLU A 417 -8.65 -9.59 21.72
N THR A 418 -7.86 -10.18 22.63
CA THR A 418 -7.03 -11.36 22.35
C THR A 418 -7.81 -12.55 21.77
N ALA A 419 -9.13 -12.58 21.96
CA ALA A 419 -10.02 -13.64 21.49
C ALA A 419 -10.37 -13.55 19.99
N ASP A 420 -10.31 -12.36 19.40
CA ASP A 420 -10.78 -12.10 18.02
C ASP A 420 -9.62 -11.87 17.02
N ALA A 421 -8.37 -11.90 17.50
CA ALA A 421 -7.19 -11.71 16.66
C ALA A 421 -6.95 -12.90 15.73
N ALA A 422 -7.18 -12.71 14.43
CA ALA A 422 -6.95 -13.73 13.41
C ALA A 422 -5.45 -13.92 13.15
N THR A 423 -4.99 -15.17 13.07
CA THR A 423 -3.62 -15.48 12.66
C THR A 423 -3.43 -15.15 11.19
N LEU A 424 -2.48 -14.27 10.89
CA LEU A 424 -2.07 -13.95 9.52
C LEU A 424 -0.89 -14.80 9.07
N ALA A 425 0.14 -14.94 9.91
CA ALA A 425 1.30 -15.76 9.62
C ALA A 425 1.98 -16.24 10.89
N VAL A 426 2.46 -17.47 10.87
CA VAL A 426 3.37 -18.00 11.87
C VAL A 426 4.79 -17.68 11.42
N LEU A 427 5.53 -16.89 12.20
CA LEU A 427 6.88 -16.49 11.83
C LEU A 427 7.83 -17.70 11.95
N PRO A 428 8.58 -18.02 10.90
CA PRO A 428 9.52 -19.16 10.95
C PRO A 428 10.74 -18.88 11.84
N CYS A 429 11.04 -17.62 12.13
CA CYS A 429 12.03 -17.20 13.13
C CYS A 429 11.56 -17.41 14.59
N ARG A 430 10.54 -18.20 14.78
CA ARG A 430 9.77 -18.41 16.01
C ARG A 430 10.48 -19.15 17.13
N THR A 431 11.60 -19.83 16.86
CA THR A 431 12.19 -20.73 17.85
C THR A 431 13.39 -20.08 18.53
N PHE A 432 13.13 -19.33 19.58
CA PHE A 432 14.18 -18.95 20.52
C PHE A 432 14.27 -20.02 21.58
N THR A 433 15.44 -20.62 21.74
CA THR A 433 15.68 -21.52 22.84
C THR A 433 16.25 -20.76 24.02
N PHE A 434 15.70 -21.00 25.17
CA PHE A 434 16.18 -20.45 26.44
C PHE A 434 17.04 -21.47 27.19
N LEU A 435 18.00 -20.96 27.96
CA LEU A 435 18.72 -21.79 28.89
C LEU A 435 17.76 -22.31 30.00
N PRO A 436 18.08 -23.46 30.65
CA PRO A 436 17.31 -23.91 31.80
C PRO A 436 17.14 -22.78 32.83
N GLU A 437 15.93 -22.66 33.38
CA GLU A 437 15.56 -21.67 34.42
C GLU A 437 15.82 -20.20 34.06
N SER A 438 16.11 -19.91 32.78
CA SER A 438 16.38 -18.55 32.32
C SER A 438 15.23 -18.01 31.48
N THR A 439 14.96 -16.73 31.68
CA THR A 439 14.10 -15.90 30.81
C THR A 439 14.90 -14.92 29.96
N GLU A 440 16.24 -14.92 30.07
CA GLU A 440 17.10 -13.99 29.35
C GLU A 440 17.30 -14.39 27.89
N LEU A 441 17.19 -13.41 26.99
CA LEU A 441 17.47 -13.57 25.57
C LEU A 441 18.97 -13.72 25.33
N THR A 442 19.35 -14.74 24.57
CA THR A 442 20.72 -14.91 24.09
C THR A 442 21.06 -13.86 23.01
N LEU A 443 22.35 -13.67 22.71
CA LEU A 443 22.78 -12.82 21.58
C LEU A 443 22.22 -13.31 20.24
N GLU A 444 22.09 -14.62 20.07
CA GLU A 444 21.54 -15.22 18.86
C GLU A 444 20.03 -14.92 18.76
N SER A 445 19.29 -15.08 19.86
CA SER A 445 17.86 -14.72 19.90
C SER A 445 17.63 -13.25 19.53
N ARG A 446 18.46 -12.34 20.04
CA ARG A 446 18.37 -10.91 19.68
C ARG A 446 18.63 -10.65 18.19
N ARG A 447 19.65 -11.31 17.60
CA ARG A 447 19.92 -11.19 16.16
C ARG A 447 18.77 -11.71 15.31
N ILE A 448 18.11 -12.77 15.73
CA ILE A 448 16.93 -13.29 15.04
C ILE A 448 15.79 -12.26 15.10
N LEU A 449 15.54 -11.66 16.27
CA LEU A 449 14.55 -10.59 16.42
C LEU A 449 14.88 -9.39 15.52
N ASP A 450 16.14 -8.92 15.52
CA ASP A 450 16.60 -7.80 14.70
C ASP A 450 16.44 -8.02 13.19
N ASN A 451 16.64 -9.23 12.74
CA ASN A 451 16.63 -9.54 11.30
C ASN A 451 15.26 -9.98 10.76
N CYS A 452 14.38 -10.46 11.62
CA CYS A 452 13.10 -11.06 11.21
C CYS A 452 11.91 -10.22 11.72
N VAL A 453 11.85 -9.95 13.03
CA VAL A 453 10.65 -9.38 13.65
C VAL A 453 10.63 -7.85 13.59
N VAL A 454 11.76 -7.22 13.95
CA VAL A 454 11.85 -5.75 13.98
C VAL A 454 11.55 -5.14 12.61
N PRO A 455 12.13 -5.61 11.48
CA PRO A 455 11.80 -5.05 10.16
C PRO A 455 10.33 -5.24 9.79
N THR A 456 9.75 -6.40 10.08
CA THR A 456 8.34 -6.70 9.79
C THR A 456 7.42 -5.77 10.56
N LEU A 457 7.60 -5.65 11.88
CA LEU A 457 6.73 -4.81 12.70
C LEU A 457 6.94 -3.31 12.44
N SER A 458 8.16 -2.87 12.15
CA SER A 458 8.44 -1.45 11.86
C SER A 458 7.77 -0.95 10.59
N GLN A 459 7.42 -1.84 9.68
CA GLN A 459 6.81 -1.50 8.39
C GLN A 459 5.34 -1.87 8.32
N SER A 460 4.89 -2.78 9.18
CA SER A 460 3.54 -3.33 9.16
C SER A 460 2.79 -2.81 10.37
N VAL A 461 2.47 -1.53 10.38
CA VAL A 461 1.90 -0.82 11.54
C VAL A 461 0.56 -1.39 12.02
N GLY A 462 -0.24 -1.98 11.12
CA GLY A 462 -1.51 -2.63 11.44
C GLY A 462 -1.40 -4.08 11.91
N LEU A 463 -0.18 -4.65 12.06
CA LEU A 463 0.02 -6.00 12.56
C LEU A 463 0.35 -6.01 14.04
N PHE A 464 -0.18 -7.02 14.71
CA PHE A 464 0.13 -7.35 16.10
C PHE A 464 0.98 -8.62 16.16
N LEU A 465 1.75 -8.77 17.23
CA LEU A 465 2.55 -9.96 17.48
C LEU A 465 2.01 -10.69 18.71
N ARG A 466 1.51 -11.91 18.49
CA ARG A 466 1.26 -12.84 19.59
C ARG A 466 2.57 -13.51 19.95
N VAL A 467 2.97 -13.35 21.21
CA VAL A 467 4.21 -13.87 21.80
C VAL A 467 3.84 -14.92 22.81
N ARG A 468 3.97 -16.20 22.43
CA ARG A 468 3.60 -17.33 23.27
C ARG A 468 4.84 -18.01 23.85
N GLY A 469 5.04 -17.89 25.14
CA GLY A 469 6.13 -18.54 25.85
C GLY A 469 5.76 -19.95 26.30
N SER A 470 6.77 -20.84 26.33
CA SER A 470 6.68 -22.20 26.87
C SER A 470 7.87 -22.49 27.78
N SER A 471 7.68 -23.38 28.74
CA SER A 471 8.71 -23.81 29.66
C SER A 471 8.71 -25.34 29.85
N ALA A 472 9.89 -25.91 30.01
CA ALA A 472 10.01 -27.31 30.37
C ALA A 472 9.43 -27.56 31.78
N TRP A 473 8.90 -28.73 31.98
CA TRP A 473 8.40 -29.20 33.27
C TRP A 473 9.27 -30.38 33.78
N PRO A 474 10.40 -30.08 34.43
CA PRO A 474 11.29 -31.15 34.96
C PRO A 474 10.70 -31.78 36.21
N THR A 475 11.20 -32.97 36.53
CA THR A 475 10.96 -33.59 37.84
C THR A 475 11.63 -32.75 38.93
N ASN A 476 10.91 -32.46 40.03
CA ASN A 476 11.44 -31.74 41.20
C ASN A 476 10.81 -32.27 42.51
N ASP A 477 11.46 -32.01 43.62
CA ASP A 477 10.96 -32.30 44.96
C ASP A 477 11.11 -31.07 45.86
N PRO A 478 10.03 -30.40 46.26
CA PRO A 478 8.63 -30.67 45.89
C PRO A 478 8.36 -30.46 44.38
N PRO A 479 7.34 -31.14 43.82
CA PRO A 479 6.98 -30.98 42.41
C PRO A 479 6.60 -29.55 42.06
N TYR A 480 7.00 -29.09 40.87
CA TYR A 480 6.54 -27.82 40.31
C TYR A 480 5.02 -27.82 40.09
N THR A 481 4.40 -26.70 40.36
CA THR A 481 2.97 -26.45 40.04
C THR A 481 2.82 -25.95 38.59
N GLU A 482 1.60 -25.98 38.05
CA GLU A 482 1.30 -25.35 36.76
C GLU A 482 1.64 -23.85 36.77
N GLU A 483 1.39 -23.18 37.90
CA GLU A 483 1.67 -21.76 38.08
C GLU A 483 3.18 -21.46 37.98
N ASP A 484 4.04 -22.28 38.59
CA ASP A 484 5.50 -22.15 38.51
C ASP A 484 6.00 -22.29 37.06
N ILE A 485 5.43 -23.20 36.28
CA ILE A 485 5.80 -23.40 34.88
C ILE A 485 5.30 -22.29 33.99
N LEU A 486 4.07 -21.81 34.21
CA LEU A 486 3.50 -20.69 33.47
C LEU A 486 4.22 -19.37 33.77
N GLU A 487 4.65 -19.11 35.01
CA GLU A 487 5.43 -17.92 35.37
C GLU A 487 6.74 -17.83 34.57
N VAL A 488 7.47 -18.93 34.43
CA VAL A 488 8.68 -18.97 33.60
C VAL A 488 8.35 -18.80 32.11
N ALA A 489 7.28 -19.42 31.65
CA ALA A 489 6.83 -19.29 30.27
C ALA A 489 6.45 -17.86 29.91
N GLU A 490 5.68 -17.19 30.76
CA GLU A 490 5.29 -15.78 30.63
C GLU A 490 6.53 -14.87 30.69
N GLY A 491 7.45 -15.09 31.64
CA GLY A 491 8.69 -14.33 31.73
C GLY A 491 9.55 -14.40 30.48
N ARG A 492 9.54 -15.53 29.75
CA ARG A 492 10.20 -15.68 28.44
C ARG A 492 9.51 -14.86 27.36
N ALA A 493 8.19 -14.93 27.28
CA ALA A 493 7.42 -14.11 26.36
C ALA A 493 7.65 -12.63 26.61
N GLN A 494 7.59 -12.21 27.88
CA GLN A 494 7.81 -10.82 28.28
C GLN A 494 9.22 -10.32 27.91
N SER A 495 10.25 -11.15 28.06
CA SER A 495 11.61 -10.75 27.69
C SER A 495 11.78 -10.46 26.18
N VAL A 496 11.00 -11.15 25.32
CA VAL A 496 10.92 -10.83 23.89
C VAL A 496 10.23 -9.49 23.68
N VAL A 497 9.11 -9.26 24.32
CA VAL A 497 8.38 -7.98 24.24
C VAL A 497 9.24 -6.82 24.71
N ASP A 498 9.87 -6.94 25.88
CA ASP A 498 10.75 -5.89 26.42
C ASP A 498 11.89 -5.54 25.47
N TYR A 499 12.45 -6.55 24.79
CA TYR A 499 13.46 -6.34 23.77
C TYR A 499 12.91 -5.58 22.58
N LEU A 500 11.75 -5.99 22.02
CA LEU A 500 11.13 -5.34 20.86
C LEU A 500 10.69 -3.90 21.18
N VAL A 501 10.19 -3.64 22.39
CA VAL A 501 9.90 -2.28 22.86
C VAL A 501 11.17 -1.43 22.93
N SER A 502 12.32 -2.02 23.32
CA SER A 502 13.61 -1.33 23.27
C SER A 502 14.10 -1.00 21.84
N GLN A 503 13.47 -1.57 20.83
CA GLN A 503 13.68 -1.29 19.39
C GLN A 503 12.59 -0.36 18.81
N ASP A 504 11.94 0.44 19.66
CA ASP A 504 10.89 1.41 19.31
C ASP A 504 9.58 0.80 18.73
N ILE A 505 9.29 -0.48 19.02
CA ILE A 505 8.00 -1.08 18.69
C ILE A 505 7.00 -0.78 19.83
N ASP A 506 5.80 -0.29 19.44
CA ASP A 506 4.76 0.08 20.41
C ASP A 506 4.33 -1.13 21.27
N PRO A 507 4.38 -1.02 22.62
CA PRO A 507 3.98 -2.10 23.52
C PRO A 507 2.52 -2.55 23.34
N ALA A 508 1.63 -1.69 22.85
CA ALA A 508 0.23 -2.03 22.59
C ALA A 508 0.06 -3.05 21.45
N ARG A 509 1.10 -3.31 20.67
CA ARG A 509 1.07 -4.27 19.56
C ARG A 509 1.38 -5.70 19.96
N PHE A 510 1.54 -6.01 21.25
CA PHE A 510 1.91 -7.33 21.72
C PHE A 510 0.78 -8.01 22.47
N ILE A 511 0.53 -9.28 22.11
CA ILE A 511 -0.34 -10.19 22.86
C ILE A 511 0.57 -11.23 23.52
N VAL A 512 0.69 -11.17 24.84
CA VAL A 512 1.54 -12.07 25.60
C VAL A 512 0.73 -13.26 26.09
N GLU A 513 1.20 -14.46 25.79
CA GLU A 513 0.58 -15.72 26.23
C GLU A 513 1.63 -16.65 26.84
N ALA A 514 1.21 -17.48 27.79
CA ALA A 514 2.00 -18.57 28.32
C ALA A 514 1.29 -19.90 28.08
N THR A 515 2.05 -20.95 27.78
CA THR A 515 1.50 -22.30 27.57
C THR A 515 2.28 -23.33 28.36
N LEU A 516 1.56 -24.33 28.85
CA LEU A 516 2.17 -25.52 29.45
C LEU A 516 2.72 -26.43 28.35
N PRO A 517 3.79 -27.20 28.65
CA PRO A 517 4.25 -28.25 27.75
C PRO A 517 3.19 -29.36 27.58
N PRO A 518 3.26 -30.15 26.49
CA PRO A 518 2.41 -31.31 26.28
C PRO A 518 2.40 -32.23 27.50
N GLU A 519 1.30 -32.95 27.76
CA GLU A 519 1.15 -33.77 28.96
C GLU A 519 2.22 -34.86 29.06
N ASP A 520 2.64 -35.44 27.95
CA ASP A 520 3.68 -36.46 27.85
C ASP A 520 5.10 -35.92 28.03
N HIS A 521 5.26 -34.58 28.05
CA HIS A 521 6.51 -33.90 28.33
C HIS A 521 6.64 -33.41 29.78
N ARG A 522 5.60 -33.63 30.61
CA ARG A 522 5.59 -33.12 31.99
C ARG A 522 6.27 -34.08 32.95
N ASN A 523 6.90 -33.53 33.97
CA ASN A 523 7.63 -34.29 35.01
C ASN A 523 8.69 -35.23 34.43
N THR A 524 9.50 -34.77 33.50
CA THR A 524 10.54 -35.55 32.83
C THR A 524 11.94 -35.03 33.15
N ASP A 525 12.89 -35.95 33.31
CA ASP A 525 14.33 -35.63 33.44
C ASP A 525 15.06 -35.75 32.08
N ASP A 526 14.36 -36.07 31.00
CA ASP A 526 14.98 -36.14 29.66
C ASP A 526 15.34 -34.73 29.17
N PRO A 527 16.66 -34.43 29.04
CA PRO A 527 17.11 -33.11 28.64
C PRO A 527 16.70 -32.73 27.19
N ASN A 528 16.42 -33.73 26.33
CA ASN A 528 16.00 -33.46 24.95
C ASN A 528 14.55 -33.02 24.92
N ILE A 529 13.66 -33.66 25.71
CA ILE A 529 12.27 -33.26 25.85
C ILE A 529 12.20 -31.87 26.48
N GLN A 530 12.92 -31.64 27.58
CA GLN A 530 12.98 -30.35 28.23
C GLN A 530 13.49 -29.23 27.29
N ALA A 531 14.42 -29.56 26.38
CA ALA A 531 14.93 -28.58 25.41
C ALA A 531 13.89 -28.18 24.37
N GLN A 532 13.00 -29.08 23.97
CA GLN A 532 11.93 -28.84 23.04
C GLN A 532 10.88 -27.86 23.59
N ASP A 533 10.66 -27.86 24.91
CA ASP A 533 9.63 -27.05 25.56
C ASP A 533 10.11 -25.66 26.01
N ARG A 534 11.40 -25.36 25.89
CA ARG A 534 11.99 -24.07 26.25
C ARG A 534 12.03 -23.11 25.04
N TYR A 535 10.89 -22.61 24.63
CA TYR A 535 10.79 -21.74 23.44
C TYR A 535 9.85 -20.56 23.64
N VAL A 536 9.90 -19.64 22.72
CA VAL A 536 8.86 -18.63 22.46
C VAL A 536 8.43 -18.77 21.00
N GLU A 537 7.14 -18.86 20.78
CA GLU A 537 6.52 -18.85 19.45
C GLU A 537 6.01 -17.46 19.13
N LEU A 538 6.26 -17.00 17.89
CA LEU A 538 5.85 -15.71 17.39
C LEU A 538 4.85 -15.88 16.25
N THR A 539 3.70 -15.25 16.39
CA THR A 539 2.62 -15.29 15.40
C THR A 539 2.16 -13.88 15.09
N LEU A 540 2.16 -13.51 13.82
CA LEU A 540 1.54 -12.26 13.37
C LEU A 540 0.03 -12.44 13.33
N VAL A 541 -0.67 -11.48 13.90
CA VAL A 541 -2.14 -11.44 13.95
C VAL A 541 -2.65 -10.07 13.53
N THR A 542 -3.89 -10.03 13.06
CA THR A 542 -4.61 -8.79 12.71
C THR A 542 -5.75 -8.57 13.68
N ALA A 543 -6.12 -7.32 13.91
CA ALA A 543 -7.42 -6.99 14.49
C ALA A 543 -8.49 -7.46 13.51
N GLY A 544 -9.31 -8.41 13.85
CA GLY A 544 -10.34 -9.09 13.06
C GLY A 544 -10.44 -8.78 11.56
N ARG A 545 -10.80 -9.77 10.78
CA ARG A 545 -11.11 -9.56 9.34
C ARG A 545 -12.47 -8.92 9.17
#